data_a6e4e4f87432aa58f1a9694435c95d4f
#
_entry.id   a6e4e4f87432aa58f1a9694435c95d4f
#
_cell.length_a   1.000
_cell.length_b   1.000
_cell.length_c   1.000
_cell.angle_alpha   90.00
_cell.angle_beta   90.00
_cell.angle_gamma   90.00
#
_symmetry.space_group_name_H-M   'P 1'
#
loop_
_entity.id
_entity.type
_entity.pdbx_description
1 polymer ?
#
loop_
_entity_poly.entity_id
_entity_poly.type
_entity_poly.pdbx_seq_one_letter_code
_entity_poly.pdbx_strand_id
1 'polypeptide(L)'
;MTLLALEREEGCFDILVSFQAEEAILIGGYAISAYGLSRFSVDLDLVTAEATADRLRAVLAEKGFQVAATWSGDRTLPGHADRWSRGPRGRTIGVDLLIDGVADRRSGASFSFAELRPMASRRLVRGVDPAKTAKPLVADREVLIALKLAAGRKVDLRDVAILSRGIADYGVVAGLLQRVPKALVQERIRSLSDSLETLYFRDALKGSFVLDERKSIAYLDAARDFCNELRAAL
;
A
#
# COMPACT_ATOMS: atom_id res chain seq x y z
N MET A 1 8.92 16.02 -11.47
CA MET A 1 7.48 15.66 -11.40
C MET A 1 6.71 16.56 -12.35
N THR A 2 5.75 16.04 -13.11
CA THR A 2 4.94 16.82 -14.04
C THR A 2 3.84 17.59 -13.30
N LEU A 3 3.33 18.72 -13.85
CA LEU A 3 2.20 19.46 -13.28
C LEU A 3 1.00 18.55 -13.03
N LEU A 4 0.74 17.61 -13.94
CA LEU A 4 -0.32 16.61 -13.84
C LEU A 4 -0.16 15.68 -12.61
N ALA A 5 1.08 15.30 -12.26
CA ALA A 5 1.32 14.47 -11.08
C ALA A 5 1.05 15.24 -9.78
N LEU A 6 1.39 16.53 -9.74
CA LEU A 6 1.09 17.41 -8.61
C LEU A 6 -0.41 17.60 -8.39
N GLU A 7 -1.17 17.84 -9.45
CA GLU A 7 -2.64 17.97 -9.38
C GLU A 7 -3.31 16.70 -8.85
N ARG A 8 -2.81 15.52 -9.25
CA ARG A 8 -3.31 14.23 -8.73
C ARG A 8 -2.97 14.03 -7.27
N GLU A 9 -1.73 14.34 -6.88
CA GLU A 9 -1.31 14.24 -5.48
C GLU A 9 -2.14 15.17 -4.61
N GLU A 10 -2.39 16.40 -5.04
CA GLU A 10 -3.25 17.35 -4.34
C GLU A 10 -4.64 16.76 -4.09
N GLY A 11 -5.27 16.20 -5.13
CA GLY A 11 -6.59 15.57 -4.99
C GLY A 11 -6.60 14.35 -4.08
N CYS A 12 -5.53 13.54 -4.06
CA CYS A 12 -5.38 12.44 -3.10
C CYS A 12 -5.25 12.95 -1.67
N PHE A 13 -4.45 13.99 -1.44
CA PHE A 13 -4.28 14.56 -0.10
C PHE A 13 -5.53 15.27 0.40
N ASP A 14 -6.32 15.89 -0.48
CA ASP A 14 -7.64 16.45 -0.15
C ASP A 14 -8.59 15.38 0.44
N ILE A 15 -8.56 14.16 -0.12
CA ILE A 15 -9.31 13.02 0.42
C ILE A 15 -8.68 12.51 1.72
N LEU A 16 -7.36 12.36 1.79
CA LEU A 16 -6.68 11.88 3.01
C LEU A 16 -6.95 12.79 4.21
N VAL A 17 -6.95 14.10 4.01
CA VAL A 17 -7.28 15.08 5.06
C VAL A 17 -8.74 14.93 5.50
N SER A 18 -9.68 14.74 4.56
CA SER A 18 -11.09 14.53 4.87
C SER A 18 -11.33 13.24 5.65
N PHE A 19 -10.53 12.20 5.40
CA PHE A 19 -10.67 10.88 6.02
C PHE A 19 -9.76 10.66 7.24
N GLN A 20 -8.93 11.64 7.61
CA GLN A 20 -7.95 11.43 8.68
C GLN A 20 -8.56 11.16 10.06
N ALA A 21 -9.82 11.55 10.31
CA ALA A 21 -10.54 11.24 11.55
C ALA A 21 -11.31 9.90 11.47
N GLU A 22 -11.47 9.34 10.28
CA GLU A 22 -12.29 8.17 10.03
C GLU A 22 -11.58 6.85 10.37
N GLU A 23 -12.36 5.79 10.56
CA GLU A 23 -11.89 4.41 10.74
C GLU A 23 -11.70 3.75 9.35
N ALA A 24 -10.79 4.34 8.56
CA ALA A 24 -10.38 3.87 7.26
C ALA A 24 -8.86 3.70 7.23
N ILE A 25 -8.40 2.47 7.06
CA ILE A 25 -6.98 2.11 7.10
C ILE A 25 -6.36 2.34 5.72
N LEU A 26 -5.45 3.29 5.64
CA LEU A 26 -4.67 3.53 4.42
C LEU A 26 -3.67 2.37 4.23
N ILE A 27 -3.74 1.77 3.06
CA ILE A 27 -2.79 0.79 2.53
C ILE A 27 -2.22 1.30 1.19
N GLY A 28 -1.60 0.44 0.39
CA GLY A 28 -1.18 0.82 -0.97
C GLY A 28 0.00 1.78 -1.02
N GLY A 29 0.03 2.61 -2.07
CA GLY A 29 1.19 3.44 -2.40
C GLY A 29 1.47 4.57 -1.41
N TYR A 30 0.46 5.31 -1.01
CA TYR A 30 0.62 6.43 -0.09
C TYR A 30 0.93 5.99 1.34
N ALA A 31 0.53 4.78 1.76
CA ALA A 31 0.88 4.25 3.08
C ALA A 31 2.39 4.12 3.29
N ILE A 32 3.16 3.90 2.22
CA ILE A 32 4.62 3.76 2.28
C ILE A 32 5.29 5.02 2.82
N SER A 33 4.73 6.19 2.49
CA SER A 33 5.33 7.47 2.91
C SER A 33 5.25 7.71 4.43
N ALA A 34 4.38 7.01 5.12
CA ALA A 34 4.33 7.04 6.59
C ALA A 34 5.59 6.40 7.24
N TYR A 35 6.39 5.69 6.44
CA TYR A 35 7.60 4.97 6.89
C TYR A 35 8.90 5.58 6.35
N GLY A 36 8.87 6.83 5.93
CA GLY A 36 10.04 7.67 5.74
C GLY A 36 10.39 8.07 4.32
N LEU A 37 9.80 7.46 3.29
CA LEU A 37 10.04 7.82 1.89
C LEU A 37 8.74 7.99 1.11
N SER A 38 8.52 9.17 0.59
CA SER A 38 7.37 9.46 -0.26
C SER A 38 7.62 8.97 -1.68
N ARG A 39 6.58 8.41 -2.29
CA ARG A 39 6.52 8.18 -3.72
C ARG A 39 5.16 8.59 -4.26
N PHE A 40 5.14 8.97 -5.51
CA PHE A 40 3.89 9.29 -6.20
C PHE A 40 3.01 8.03 -6.34
N SER A 41 1.73 8.19 -6.03
CA SER A 41 0.67 7.22 -6.36
C SER A 41 -0.50 7.95 -7.01
N VAL A 42 -1.22 7.27 -7.87
CA VAL A 42 -2.40 7.84 -8.54
C VAL A 42 -3.70 7.48 -7.84
N ASP A 43 -3.66 6.46 -6.99
CA ASP A 43 -4.82 5.91 -6.33
C ASP A 43 -4.60 5.86 -4.81
N LEU A 44 -5.67 5.98 -4.06
CA LEU A 44 -5.76 5.72 -2.62
C LEU A 44 -6.44 4.36 -2.41
N ASP A 45 -5.82 3.51 -1.61
CA ASP A 45 -6.38 2.22 -1.20
C ASP A 45 -6.73 2.31 0.30
N LEU A 46 -8.02 2.20 0.64
CA LEU A 46 -8.55 2.36 2.00
C LEU A 46 -9.37 1.14 2.40
N VAL A 47 -9.00 0.50 3.51
CA VAL A 47 -9.77 -0.61 4.09
C VAL A 47 -10.63 -0.07 5.22
N THR A 48 -11.94 -0.35 5.19
CA THR A 48 -12.90 0.15 6.17
C THR A 48 -13.96 -0.90 6.51
N ALA A 49 -14.65 -0.73 7.64
CA ALA A 49 -15.82 -1.54 7.94
C ALA A 49 -17.05 -1.02 7.18
N GLU A 50 -18.03 -1.90 6.92
CA GLU A 50 -19.31 -1.55 6.29
C GLU A 50 -20.00 -0.39 7.04
N ALA A 51 -19.98 -0.40 8.36
CA ALA A 51 -20.59 0.64 9.19
C ALA A 51 -20.03 2.06 8.94
N THR A 52 -18.83 2.18 8.38
CA THR A 52 -18.18 3.46 8.05
C THR A 52 -18.29 3.78 6.56
N ALA A 53 -18.50 2.77 5.71
CA ALA A 53 -18.42 2.89 4.27
C ALA A 53 -19.37 3.95 3.68
N ASP A 54 -20.62 4.00 4.13
CA ASP A 54 -21.63 4.94 3.60
C ASP A 54 -21.24 6.40 3.86
N ARG A 55 -20.61 6.69 5.00
CA ARG A 55 -20.12 8.04 5.30
C ARG A 55 -18.96 8.40 4.37
N LEU A 56 -18.03 7.47 4.10
CA LEU A 56 -16.93 7.69 3.16
C LEU A 56 -17.44 7.89 1.72
N ARG A 57 -18.42 7.10 1.30
CA ARG A 57 -19.10 7.23 0.01
C ARG A 57 -19.74 8.63 -0.15
N ALA A 58 -20.43 9.10 0.89
CA ALA A 58 -21.06 10.42 0.88
C ALA A 58 -20.01 11.54 0.70
N VAL A 59 -18.89 11.49 1.44
CA VAL A 59 -17.80 12.46 1.31
C VAL A 59 -17.16 12.40 -0.09
N LEU A 60 -16.96 11.22 -0.66
CA LEU A 60 -16.43 11.10 -2.03
C LEU A 60 -17.37 11.71 -3.06
N ALA A 61 -18.68 11.42 -2.95
CA ALA A 61 -19.70 12.01 -3.85
C ALA A 61 -19.74 13.54 -3.72
N GLU A 62 -19.71 14.09 -2.51
CA GLU A 62 -19.66 15.53 -2.25
C GLU A 62 -18.43 16.19 -2.88
N LYS A 63 -17.28 15.49 -2.86
CA LYS A 63 -16.04 15.94 -3.49
C LYS A 63 -15.99 15.70 -5.03
N GLY A 64 -17.10 15.29 -5.62
CA GLY A 64 -17.24 15.12 -7.07
C GLY A 64 -16.65 13.83 -7.63
N PHE A 65 -16.35 12.83 -6.78
CA PHE A 65 -16.01 11.49 -7.23
C PHE A 65 -17.27 10.75 -7.68
N GLN A 66 -17.11 9.87 -8.64
CA GLN A 66 -18.17 9.00 -9.15
C GLN A 66 -17.71 7.54 -9.04
N VAL A 67 -18.66 6.63 -8.81
CA VAL A 67 -18.39 5.20 -8.82
C VAL A 67 -17.98 4.78 -10.22
N ALA A 68 -16.77 4.28 -10.37
CA ALA A 68 -16.22 3.79 -11.63
C ALA A 68 -16.41 2.28 -11.78
N ALA A 69 -16.37 1.54 -10.66
CA ALA A 69 -16.63 0.11 -10.62
C ALA A 69 -17.00 -0.32 -9.19
N THR A 70 -17.74 -1.41 -9.09
CA THR A 70 -17.99 -2.12 -7.83
C THR A 70 -17.59 -3.57 -7.99
N TRP A 71 -17.14 -4.18 -6.91
CA TRP A 71 -16.85 -5.59 -6.84
C TRP A 71 -17.44 -6.16 -5.56
N SER A 72 -18.15 -7.26 -5.69
CA SER A 72 -18.64 -8.04 -4.54
C SER A 72 -17.90 -9.37 -4.50
N GLY A 73 -17.42 -9.72 -3.34
CA GLY A 73 -16.74 -10.98 -3.09
C GLY A 73 -17.71 -12.17 -3.13
N ASP A 74 -17.12 -13.33 -3.06
CA ASP A 74 -17.82 -14.59 -2.90
C ASP A 74 -17.32 -15.33 -1.64
N ARG A 75 -17.64 -16.61 -1.52
CA ARG A 75 -17.19 -17.42 -0.37
C ARG A 75 -15.68 -17.59 -0.28
N THR A 76 -14.96 -17.43 -1.40
CA THR A 76 -13.49 -17.61 -1.48
C THR A 76 -12.74 -16.32 -1.22
N LEU A 77 -13.34 -15.19 -1.61
CA LEU A 77 -12.78 -13.85 -1.42
C LEU A 77 -13.85 -12.93 -0.83
N PRO A 78 -14.05 -12.96 0.50
CA PRO A 78 -15.06 -12.15 1.17
C PRO A 78 -14.77 -10.65 1.09
N GLY A 79 -15.80 -9.84 1.33
CA GLY A 79 -15.74 -8.40 1.24
C GLY A 79 -16.22 -7.85 -0.09
N HIS A 80 -16.26 -6.55 -0.20
CA HIS A 80 -16.56 -5.87 -1.46
C HIS A 80 -15.71 -4.60 -1.60
N ALA A 81 -15.65 -4.05 -2.80
CA ALA A 81 -14.87 -2.88 -3.08
C ALA A 81 -15.62 -1.94 -4.02
N ASP A 82 -15.54 -0.66 -3.72
CA ASP A 82 -16.01 0.41 -4.59
C ASP A 82 -14.80 1.18 -5.10
N ARG A 83 -14.63 1.20 -6.41
CA ARG A 83 -13.67 2.09 -7.05
C ARG A 83 -14.34 3.40 -7.39
N TRP A 84 -13.87 4.47 -6.81
CA TRP A 84 -14.30 5.83 -7.07
C TRP A 84 -13.26 6.55 -7.91
N SER A 85 -13.71 7.45 -8.77
CA SER A 85 -12.81 8.22 -9.61
C SER A 85 -13.29 9.65 -9.83
N ARG A 86 -12.35 10.60 -9.97
CA ARG A 86 -12.60 11.99 -10.31
C ARG A 86 -11.56 12.47 -11.33
N GLY A 87 -12.00 13.24 -12.31
CA GLY A 87 -11.15 13.87 -13.31
C GLY A 87 -11.30 13.30 -14.72
N PRO A 88 -10.83 14.01 -15.74
CA PRO A 88 -10.91 13.58 -17.11
C PRO A 88 -9.97 12.40 -17.39
N ARG A 89 -10.27 11.66 -18.47
CA ARG A 89 -9.43 10.51 -18.89
C ARG A 89 -7.96 10.92 -19.01
N GLY A 90 -7.08 10.13 -18.40
CA GLY A 90 -5.63 10.41 -18.31
C GLY A 90 -5.22 11.32 -17.14
N ARG A 91 -6.18 11.96 -16.44
CA ARG A 91 -5.95 12.77 -15.24
C ARG A 91 -6.77 12.31 -14.04
N THR A 92 -7.24 11.07 -14.08
CA THR A 92 -8.12 10.51 -13.07
C THR A 92 -7.38 10.28 -11.76
N ILE A 93 -8.02 10.67 -10.66
CA ILE A 93 -7.66 10.27 -9.30
C ILE A 93 -8.55 9.09 -8.93
N GLY A 94 -7.98 8.01 -8.42
CA GLY A 94 -8.70 6.83 -7.95
C GLY A 94 -8.76 6.75 -6.43
N VAL A 95 -9.88 6.26 -5.90
CA VAL A 95 -10.02 5.86 -4.51
C VAL A 95 -10.69 4.50 -4.49
N ASP A 96 -9.99 3.50 -3.99
CA ASP A 96 -10.50 2.15 -3.79
C ASP A 96 -10.92 2.01 -2.31
N LEU A 97 -12.23 1.92 -2.07
CA LEU A 97 -12.80 1.57 -0.76
C LEU A 97 -12.94 0.06 -0.70
N LEU A 98 -12.11 -0.58 0.11
CA LEU A 98 -12.10 -2.02 0.34
C LEU A 98 -12.87 -2.27 1.64
N ILE A 99 -14.07 -2.82 1.53
CA ILE A 99 -15.05 -2.87 2.61
C ILE A 99 -15.00 -4.25 3.27
N ASP A 100 -14.93 -4.22 4.61
CA ASP A 100 -14.74 -5.35 5.52
C ASP A 100 -13.42 -6.12 5.34
N GLY A 101 -12.55 -5.71 4.41
CA GLY A 101 -11.24 -6.33 4.25
C GLY A 101 -10.63 -6.14 2.88
N VAL A 102 -9.44 -6.66 2.71
CA VAL A 102 -8.69 -6.68 1.45
C VAL A 102 -8.36 -8.10 1.04
N ALA A 103 -8.57 -8.41 -0.24
CA ALA A 103 -8.26 -9.72 -0.80
C ALA A 103 -7.43 -9.58 -2.08
N ASP A 104 -6.42 -10.44 -2.23
CA ASP A 104 -5.66 -10.56 -3.47
C ASP A 104 -6.11 -11.77 -4.27
N ARG A 105 -6.65 -11.54 -5.47
CA ARG A 105 -7.19 -12.60 -6.34
C ARG A 105 -6.15 -13.60 -6.85
N ARG A 106 -4.88 -13.22 -6.88
CA ARG A 106 -3.82 -14.08 -7.43
C ARG A 106 -3.33 -15.08 -6.39
N SER A 107 -3.21 -14.65 -5.15
CA SER A 107 -2.79 -15.51 -4.04
C SER A 107 -3.95 -16.17 -3.31
N GLY A 108 -5.18 -15.67 -3.45
CA GLY A 108 -6.32 -16.06 -2.66
C GLY A 108 -6.29 -15.56 -1.21
N ALA A 109 -5.25 -14.81 -0.84
CA ALA A 109 -5.13 -14.30 0.52
C ALA A 109 -6.13 -13.18 0.79
N SER A 110 -6.75 -13.22 1.97
CA SER A 110 -7.65 -12.18 2.45
C SER A 110 -7.33 -11.78 3.88
N PHE A 111 -7.58 -10.51 4.20
CA PHE A 111 -7.34 -9.90 5.51
C PHE A 111 -8.55 -9.05 5.85
N SER A 112 -9.28 -9.41 6.89
CA SER A 112 -10.47 -8.66 7.30
C SER A 112 -10.10 -7.31 7.93
N PHE A 113 -11.01 -6.34 7.88
CA PHE A 113 -10.84 -5.06 8.57
C PHE A 113 -10.60 -5.25 10.07
N ALA A 114 -11.33 -6.19 10.70
CA ALA A 114 -11.20 -6.47 12.12
C ALA A 114 -9.82 -6.99 12.52
N GLU A 115 -9.17 -7.78 11.64
CA GLU A 115 -7.78 -8.25 11.84
C GLU A 115 -6.78 -7.12 11.62
N LEU A 116 -6.99 -6.27 10.62
CA LEU A 116 -6.06 -5.18 10.29
C LEU A 116 -6.13 -4.02 11.27
N ARG A 117 -7.31 -3.74 11.83
CA ARG A 117 -7.56 -2.56 12.68
C ARG A 117 -6.63 -2.45 13.89
N PRO A 118 -6.35 -3.50 14.69
CA PRO A 118 -5.39 -3.42 15.79
C PRO A 118 -3.94 -3.25 15.33
N MET A 119 -3.63 -3.54 14.05
CA MET A 119 -2.32 -3.38 13.41
C MET A 119 -2.29 -2.11 12.53
N ALA A 120 -2.97 -1.06 12.96
CA ALA A 120 -2.99 0.23 12.28
C ALA A 120 -2.97 1.37 13.29
N SER A 121 -2.26 2.42 12.97
CA SER A 121 -2.11 3.60 13.83
C SER A 121 -2.11 4.89 12.99
N ARG A 122 -2.48 6.02 13.63
CA ARG A 122 -2.45 7.31 12.95
C ARG A 122 -1.02 7.76 12.75
N ARG A 123 -0.62 7.90 11.47
CA ARG A 123 0.75 8.26 11.09
C ARG A 123 0.75 9.45 10.14
N LEU A 124 1.81 10.23 10.21
CA LEU A 124 2.04 11.32 9.26
C LEU A 124 2.41 10.74 7.89
N VAL A 125 1.52 10.94 6.93
CA VAL A 125 1.74 10.67 5.50
C VAL A 125 2.18 11.97 4.84
N ARG A 126 3.21 11.91 3.99
CA ARG A 126 3.74 13.05 3.23
C ARG A 126 3.65 12.77 1.74
N GLY A 127 3.31 13.79 0.98
CA GLY A 127 3.40 13.76 -0.48
C GLY A 127 4.85 13.82 -0.96
N VAL A 128 5.04 13.72 -2.26
CA VAL A 128 6.29 14.10 -2.91
C VAL A 128 6.48 15.62 -2.81
N ASP A 129 5.38 16.38 -2.87
CA ASP A 129 5.35 17.77 -2.38
C ASP A 129 5.35 17.76 -0.84
N PRO A 130 6.42 18.26 -0.17
CA PRO A 130 6.50 18.25 1.29
C PRO A 130 5.40 19.04 2.02
N ALA A 131 4.75 19.99 1.32
CA ALA A 131 3.63 20.76 1.87
C ALA A 131 2.35 19.92 2.01
N LYS A 132 2.24 18.82 1.25
CA LYS A 132 1.10 17.92 1.31
C LYS A 132 1.29 16.90 2.43
N THR A 133 0.50 17.04 3.49
CA THR A 133 0.54 16.14 4.66
C THR A 133 -0.86 15.79 5.16
N ALA A 134 -1.00 14.58 5.71
CA ALA A 134 -2.22 14.13 6.39
C ALA A 134 -1.84 13.13 7.51
N LYS A 135 -2.75 12.88 8.46
CA LYS A 135 -2.56 11.89 9.53
C LYS A 135 -3.66 10.83 9.54
N PRO A 136 -3.87 10.09 8.45
CA PRO A 136 -4.85 9.02 8.42
C PRO A 136 -4.45 7.85 9.34
N LEU A 137 -5.37 6.91 9.53
CA LEU A 137 -5.06 5.60 10.06
C LEU A 137 -4.27 4.83 8.99
N VAL A 138 -3.07 4.35 9.30
CA VAL A 138 -2.18 3.67 8.36
C VAL A 138 -1.88 2.28 8.88
N ALA A 139 -1.93 1.27 8.04
CA ALA A 139 -1.52 -0.09 8.38
C ALA A 139 -0.06 -0.14 8.84
N ASP A 140 0.25 -0.98 9.81
CA ASP A 140 1.60 -1.17 10.29
C ASP A 140 2.50 -1.71 9.18
N ARG A 141 3.81 -1.50 9.33
CA ARG A 141 4.82 -1.83 8.32
C ARG A 141 4.78 -3.29 7.92
N GLU A 142 4.65 -4.18 8.88
CA GLU A 142 4.59 -5.63 8.72
C GLU A 142 3.36 -6.04 7.90
N VAL A 143 2.21 -5.40 8.14
CA VAL A 143 0.99 -5.59 7.34
C VAL A 143 1.21 -5.15 5.90
N LEU A 144 1.76 -3.96 5.68
CA LEU A 144 2.03 -3.46 4.33
C LEU A 144 2.96 -4.40 3.57
N ILE A 145 4.02 -4.91 4.21
CA ILE A 145 4.93 -5.89 3.61
C ILE A 145 4.17 -7.17 3.22
N ALA A 146 3.36 -7.72 4.13
CA ALA A 146 2.59 -8.94 3.85
C ALA A 146 1.63 -8.76 2.68
N LEU A 147 0.88 -7.63 2.63
CA LEU A 147 -0.02 -7.30 1.53
C LEU A 147 0.73 -7.16 0.19
N LYS A 148 1.91 -6.51 0.21
CA LYS A 148 2.76 -6.32 -0.97
C LYS A 148 3.35 -7.63 -1.48
N LEU A 149 3.79 -8.52 -0.59
CA LEU A 149 4.27 -9.85 -0.96
C LEU A 149 3.13 -10.73 -1.48
N ALA A 150 1.93 -10.66 -0.89
CA ALA A 150 0.76 -11.39 -1.40
C ALA A 150 0.44 -10.96 -2.85
N ALA A 151 0.41 -9.66 -3.14
CA ALA A 151 0.16 -9.14 -4.48
C ALA A 151 1.32 -9.41 -5.46
N GLY A 152 2.57 -9.19 -5.05
CA GLY A 152 3.81 -9.57 -5.74
C GLY A 152 4.01 -8.93 -7.11
N ARG A 153 3.48 -7.73 -7.35
CA ARG A 153 3.75 -6.96 -8.57
C ARG A 153 5.15 -6.34 -8.51
N LYS A 154 5.74 -6.01 -9.66
CA LYS A 154 7.08 -5.37 -9.71
C LYS A 154 7.18 -4.09 -8.86
N VAL A 155 6.10 -3.30 -8.81
CA VAL A 155 6.06 -2.11 -7.97
C VAL A 155 6.01 -2.48 -6.49
N ASP A 156 5.32 -3.56 -6.12
CA ASP A 156 5.21 -4.02 -4.74
C ASP A 156 6.56 -4.50 -4.20
N LEU A 157 7.40 -5.15 -5.02
CA LEU A 157 8.75 -5.54 -4.61
C LEU A 157 9.64 -4.34 -4.28
N ARG A 158 9.49 -3.21 -4.99
CA ARG A 158 10.18 -1.95 -4.63
C ARG A 158 9.68 -1.38 -3.30
N ASP A 159 8.37 -1.42 -3.08
CA ASP A 159 7.77 -0.98 -1.82
C ASP A 159 8.26 -1.85 -0.65
N VAL A 160 8.35 -3.18 -0.83
CA VAL A 160 8.91 -4.11 0.17
C VAL A 160 10.37 -3.76 0.46
N ALA A 161 11.19 -3.48 -0.56
CA ALA A 161 12.59 -3.10 -0.35
C ALA A 161 12.75 -1.81 0.49
N ILE A 162 11.81 -0.87 0.38
CA ILE A 162 11.79 0.33 1.23
C ILE A 162 11.32 0.00 2.64
N LEU A 163 10.24 -0.76 2.75
CA LEU A 163 9.64 -1.10 4.04
C LEU A 163 10.51 -2.03 4.89
N SER A 164 11.35 -2.87 4.27
CA SER A 164 12.23 -3.79 4.99
C SER A 164 13.24 -3.09 5.89
N ARG A 165 13.60 -1.84 5.62
CA ARG A 165 14.41 -1.05 6.54
C ARG A 165 13.58 -0.58 7.74
N GLY A 166 13.85 -1.16 8.90
CA GLY A 166 13.17 -0.82 10.17
C GLY A 166 11.96 -1.68 10.47
N ILE A 167 11.95 -2.90 9.96
CA ILE A 167 11.05 -3.97 10.40
C ILE A 167 11.30 -4.25 11.90
N ALA A 168 10.23 -4.43 12.64
CA ALA A 168 10.30 -4.72 14.06
C ALA A 168 10.15 -6.22 14.34
N ASP A 169 9.33 -6.93 13.57
CA ASP A 169 8.99 -8.32 13.84
C ASP A 169 8.75 -9.13 12.56
N TYR A 170 9.70 -9.99 12.20
CA TYR A 170 9.58 -10.91 11.07
C TYR A 170 8.54 -12.00 11.31
N GLY A 171 8.29 -12.37 12.57
CA GLY A 171 7.28 -13.36 12.96
C GLY A 171 5.87 -12.86 12.61
N VAL A 172 5.59 -11.58 12.80
CA VAL A 172 4.31 -10.97 12.38
C VAL A 172 4.13 -11.07 10.86
N VAL A 173 5.16 -10.74 10.08
CA VAL A 173 5.11 -10.87 8.61
C VAL A 173 4.87 -12.31 8.19
N ALA A 174 5.64 -13.26 8.76
CA ALA A 174 5.50 -14.69 8.48
C ALA A 174 4.10 -15.21 8.86
N GLY A 175 3.57 -14.81 10.01
CA GLY A 175 2.21 -15.16 10.45
C GLY A 175 1.13 -14.66 9.50
N LEU A 176 1.23 -13.41 9.04
CA LEU A 176 0.32 -12.85 8.05
C LEU A 176 0.40 -13.58 6.70
N LEU A 177 1.58 -14.04 6.31
CA LEU A 177 1.80 -14.73 5.04
C LEU A 177 1.36 -16.21 5.06
N GLN A 178 1.00 -16.79 6.22
CA GLN A 178 0.48 -18.17 6.29
C GLN A 178 -0.78 -18.39 5.45
N ARG A 179 -1.54 -17.34 5.16
CA ARG A 179 -2.74 -17.38 4.30
C ARG A 179 -2.43 -17.29 2.80
N VAL A 180 -1.18 -17.06 2.44
CA VAL A 180 -0.68 -17.11 1.06
C VAL A 180 -0.09 -18.50 0.82
N PRO A 181 -0.31 -19.16 -0.32
CA PRO A 181 0.31 -20.44 -0.62
C PRO A 181 1.84 -20.37 -0.46
N LYS A 182 2.41 -21.27 0.33
CA LYS A 182 3.86 -21.27 0.69
C LYS A 182 4.77 -21.20 -0.54
N ALA A 183 4.45 -21.93 -1.60
CA ALA A 183 5.21 -21.88 -2.85
C ALA A 183 5.22 -20.48 -3.49
N LEU A 184 4.10 -19.77 -3.40
CA LEU A 184 3.97 -18.41 -3.92
C LEU A 184 4.77 -17.41 -3.06
N VAL A 185 4.74 -17.55 -1.72
CA VAL A 185 5.57 -16.71 -0.84
C VAL A 185 7.04 -16.90 -1.16
N GLN A 186 7.50 -18.14 -1.30
CA GLN A 186 8.89 -18.46 -1.65
C GLN A 186 9.27 -17.88 -3.03
N GLU A 187 8.38 -17.97 -4.02
CA GLU A 187 8.58 -17.35 -5.33
C GLU A 187 8.74 -15.83 -5.21
N ARG A 188 7.90 -15.15 -4.41
CA ARG A 188 7.97 -13.68 -4.23
C ARG A 188 9.27 -13.24 -3.55
N ILE A 189 9.69 -13.96 -2.50
CA ILE A 189 10.96 -13.69 -1.83
C ILE A 189 12.14 -13.93 -2.78
N ARG A 190 12.10 -14.99 -3.60
CA ARG A 190 13.12 -15.24 -4.62
C ARG A 190 13.15 -14.11 -5.65
N SER A 191 11.98 -13.74 -6.20
CA SER A 191 11.86 -12.63 -7.17
C SER A 191 12.38 -11.31 -6.62
N LEU A 192 12.12 -11.00 -5.34
CA LEU A 192 12.71 -9.84 -4.69
C LEU A 192 14.24 -9.97 -4.63
N SER A 193 14.74 -11.08 -4.09
CA SER A 193 16.18 -11.36 -3.95
C SER A 193 16.93 -11.22 -5.29
N ASP A 194 16.39 -11.84 -6.35
CA ASP A 194 16.97 -11.77 -7.69
C ASP A 194 16.94 -10.35 -8.27
N SER A 195 15.84 -9.61 -8.00
CA SER A 195 15.69 -8.23 -8.45
C SER A 195 16.70 -7.29 -7.80
N LEU A 196 17.03 -7.49 -6.52
CA LEU A 196 17.99 -6.65 -5.77
C LEU A 196 19.39 -6.65 -6.41
N GLU A 197 19.75 -7.69 -7.16
CA GLU A 197 21.04 -7.82 -7.83
C GLU A 197 21.08 -7.13 -9.21
N THR A 198 19.95 -6.59 -9.70
CA THR A 198 19.86 -5.97 -11.01
C THR A 198 20.04 -4.45 -10.96
N LEU A 199 20.80 -3.90 -11.92
CA LEU A 199 20.88 -2.44 -12.10
C LEU A 199 19.51 -1.81 -12.35
N TYR A 200 18.67 -2.49 -13.15
CA TYR A 200 17.31 -2.03 -13.44
C TYR A 200 16.48 -1.79 -12.18
N PHE A 201 16.53 -2.72 -11.21
CA PHE A 201 15.78 -2.56 -9.96
C PHE A 201 16.33 -1.40 -9.11
N ARG A 202 17.66 -1.28 -9.01
CA ARG A 202 18.33 -0.17 -8.32
C ARG A 202 17.91 1.18 -8.90
N ASP A 203 17.98 1.33 -10.23
CA ASP A 203 17.62 2.58 -10.89
C ASP A 203 16.14 2.90 -10.75
N ALA A 204 15.27 1.89 -10.88
CA ALA A 204 13.84 2.03 -10.65
C ALA A 204 13.51 2.41 -9.20
N LEU A 205 14.23 1.87 -8.21
CA LEU A 205 14.09 2.21 -6.80
C LEU A 205 14.50 3.68 -6.56
N LYS A 206 15.69 4.06 -7.05
CA LYS A 206 16.20 5.44 -6.97
C LYS A 206 15.22 6.45 -7.58
N GLY A 207 14.73 6.17 -8.79
CA GLY A 207 13.78 7.03 -9.49
C GLY A 207 12.43 7.14 -8.80
N SER A 208 11.90 6.03 -8.27
CA SER A 208 10.59 6.02 -7.61
C SER A 208 10.56 6.77 -6.27
N PHE A 209 11.66 6.76 -5.52
CA PHE A 209 11.75 7.32 -4.17
C PHE A 209 12.74 8.48 -4.06
N VAL A 210 13.28 8.96 -5.17
CA VAL A 210 14.22 10.08 -5.25
C VAL A 210 15.42 9.87 -4.30
N LEU A 211 16.06 8.68 -4.40
CA LEU A 211 17.17 8.30 -3.54
C LEU A 211 18.52 8.69 -4.16
N ASP A 212 19.43 9.17 -3.32
CA ASP A 212 20.85 9.22 -3.64
C ASP A 212 21.47 7.81 -3.58
N GLU A 213 22.71 7.66 -4.07
CA GLU A 213 23.41 6.37 -4.12
C GLU A 213 23.56 5.73 -2.75
N ARG A 214 23.99 6.52 -1.74
CA ARG A 214 24.22 6.03 -0.38
C ARG A 214 22.94 5.49 0.27
N LYS A 215 21.83 6.23 0.13
CA LYS A 215 20.53 5.79 0.63
C LYS A 215 20.05 4.54 -0.11
N SER A 216 20.21 4.51 -1.43
CA SER A 216 19.83 3.35 -2.25
C SER A 216 20.53 2.08 -1.77
N ILE A 217 21.84 2.12 -1.56
CA ILE A 217 22.61 0.98 -1.04
C ILE A 217 22.04 0.52 0.32
N ALA A 218 21.83 1.44 1.26
CA ALA A 218 21.31 1.11 2.58
C ALA A 218 19.92 0.43 2.57
N TYR A 219 19.05 0.78 1.61
CA TYR A 219 17.76 0.10 1.43
C TYR A 219 17.91 -1.26 0.75
N LEU A 220 18.82 -1.40 -0.21
CA LEU A 220 19.10 -2.69 -0.85
C LEU A 220 19.69 -3.70 0.13
N ASP A 221 20.62 -3.26 0.99
CA ASP A 221 21.20 -4.11 2.03
C ASP A 221 20.14 -4.57 3.04
N ALA A 222 19.31 -3.63 3.55
CA ALA A 222 18.20 -3.96 4.44
C ALA A 222 17.20 -4.94 3.77
N ALA A 223 16.98 -4.83 2.46
CA ALA A 223 16.10 -5.74 1.74
C ALA A 223 16.73 -7.15 1.55
N ARG A 224 18.06 -7.25 1.41
CA ARG A 224 18.76 -8.54 1.41
C ARG A 224 18.65 -9.23 2.76
N ASP A 225 18.93 -8.50 3.84
CA ASP A 225 18.78 -9.03 5.22
C ASP A 225 17.34 -9.48 5.46
N PHE A 226 16.35 -8.67 5.05
CA PHE A 226 14.94 -9.04 5.12
C PHE A 226 14.63 -10.35 4.42
N CYS A 227 15.13 -10.56 3.19
CA CYS A 227 14.89 -11.81 2.47
C CYS A 227 15.45 -13.03 3.20
N ASN A 228 16.60 -12.89 3.86
CA ASN A 228 17.23 -13.97 4.60
C ASN A 228 16.48 -14.29 5.90
N GLU A 229 16.16 -13.27 6.69
CA GLU A 229 15.43 -13.41 7.95
C GLU A 229 14.00 -13.94 7.73
N LEU A 230 13.30 -13.44 6.71
CA LEU A 230 11.95 -13.93 6.42
C LEU A 230 11.95 -15.39 5.95
N ARG A 231 12.98 -15.83 5.17
CA ARG A 231 13.13 -17.25 4.79
C ARG A 231 13.33 -18.15 6.01
N ALA A 232 14.05 -17.67 7.02
CA ALA A 232 14.27 -18.41 8.26
C ALA A 232 13.01 -18.48 9.14
N ALA A 233 12.11 -17.50 9.04
CA ALA A 233 10.87 -17.42 9.81
C ALA A 233 9.69 -18.19 9.18
N LEU A 234 9.78 -18.62 7.90
CA LEU A 234 8.75 -19.35 7.12
C LEU A 234 9.00 -20.85 7.06
#